data_01c62ac1e64a98b911c7593fca36a146
#
_entry.id   01c62ac1e64a98b911c7593fca36a146
#
_cell.length_a   1.000
_cell.length_b   1.000
_cell.length_c   1.000
_cell.angle_alpha   90.00
_cell.angle_beta   90.00
_cell.angle_gamma   90.00
#
_symmetry.space_group_name_H-M   'P 1'
#
loop_
_entity.id
_entity.type
_entity.pdbx_description
1 polymer ?
#
loop_
_entity_poly.entity_id
_entity_poly.type
_entity_poly.pdbx_seq_one_letter_code
_entity_poly.pdbx_strand_id
1 'polypeptide(L)'
;MVFGLGNVNSIFSADIEEHIKEGYKLIDVREDHEWNAGHHSLAEHIPMAKIPENLDTFKENEKYIIICRSGNRSGKVTNYLDNQGIQAFNLTGGMKELSLHSENVIDSAGKRGSII
;
A
#
# COMPACT_ATOMS: atom_id res chain seq x y z
N MET A 1 25.85 -2.50 -4.87
CA MET A 1 24.77 -1.60 -4.49
C MET A 1 23.71 -1.56 -5.59
N VAL A 2 22.49 -1.70 -5.22
CA VAL A 2 21.38 -1.60 -6.17
C VAL A 2 20.79 -0.20 -6.17
N PHE A 3 20.02 0.11 -7.18
CA PHE A 3 19.47 1.44 -7.39
C PHE A 3 17.98 1.40 -7.54
N GLY A 4 17.35 2.52 -7.34
CA GLY A 4 15.92 2.66 -7.48
C GLY A 4 15.17 1.74 -6.53
N LEU A 5 14.20 1.04 -7.06
CA LEU A 5 13.30 0.22 -6.25
C LEU A 5 13.96 -1.00 -5.61
N GLY A 6 15.17 -1.38 -6.07
CA GLY A 6 15.89 -2.48 -5.46
C GLY A 6 16.30 -2.24 -4.03
N ASN A 7 16.31 -0.98 -3.57
CA ASN A 7 16.66 -0.63 -2.20
C ASN A 7 15.45 -0.38 -1.31
N VAL A 8 14.26 -0.55 -1.83
CA VAL A 8 13.03 -0.25 -1.09
C VAL A 8 12.70 -1.39 -0.14
N ASN A 9 12.36 -1.05 1.10
CA ASN A 9 11.84 -2.03 2.05
C ASN A 9 10.56 -2.64 1.51
N SER A 10 10.43 -3.96 1.64
CA SER A 10 9.34 -4.69 1.02
C SER A 10 8.69 -5.68 1.95
N ILE A 11 7.40 -5.90 1.75
CA ILE A 11 6.61 -6.91 2.43
C ILE A 11 5.87 -7.70 1.36
N PHE A 12 5.83 -9.02 1.49
CA PHE A 12 5.11 -9.86 0.55
C PHE A 12 3.63 -9.92 0.91
N SER A 13 2.76 -9.97 -0.10
CA SER A 13 1.32 -9.98 0.11
C SER A 13 0.85 -11.17 0.95
N ALA A 14 1.53 -12.30 0.90
CA ALA A 14 1.18 -13.47 1.72
C ALA A 14 1.31 -13.19 3.21
N ASP A 15 2.11 -12.19 3.60
CA ASP A 15 2.37 -11.86 5.00
C ASP A 15 1.57 -10.66 5.49
N ILE A 16 0.68 -10.12 4.67
CA ILE A 16 0.03 -8.84 4.97
C ILE A 16 -0.83 -8.89 6.23
N GLU A 17 -1.61 -9.97 6.41
CA GLU A 17 -2.52 -10.05 7.56
C GLU A 17 -1.76 -10.11 8.88
N GLU A 18 -0.59 -10.74 8.87
CA GLU A 18 0.26 -10.81 10.04
C GLU A 18 0.82 -9.45 10.41
N HIS A 19 1.26 -8.67 9.42
CA HIS A 19 1.75 -7.32 9.65
C HIS A 19 0.64 -6.38 10.14
N ILE A 20 -0.58 -6.55 9.61
CA ILE A 20 -1.73 -5.77 10.10
C ILE A 20 -1.96 -6.02 11.59
N LYS A 21 -1.86 -7.29 12.02
CA LYS A 21 -2.00 -7.64 13.44
C LYS A 21 -0.93 -6.99 14.30
N GLU A 22 0.24 -6.74 13.72
CA GLU A 22 1.35 -6.08 14.41
C GLU A 22 1.22 -4.54 14.41
N GLY A 23 0.14 -4.01 13.84
CA GLY A 23 -0.14 -2.59 13.86
C GLY A 23 0.29 -1.81 12.63
N TYR A 24 0.78 -2.46 11.59
CA TYR A 24 1.11 -1.79 10.34
C TYR A 24 -0.16 -1.22 9.70
N LYS A 25 -0.07 -0.02 9.19
CA LYS A 25 -1.18 0.65 8.51
C LYS A 25 -1.05 0.50 7.00
N LEU A 26 -2.17 0.33 6.32
CA LEU A 26 -2.19 0.14 4.86
C LEU A 26 -2.57 1.43 4.17
N ILE A 27 -1.76 1.85 3.21
CA ILE A 27 -2.02 3.05 2.41
C ILE A 27 -2.06 2.64 0.95
N ASP A 28 -3.23 2.78 0.33
CA ASP A 28 -3.42 2.47 -1.08
C ASP A 28 -3.23 3.75 -1.89
N VAL A 29 -2.28 3.75 -2.81
CA VAL A 29 -1.88 4.95 -3.56
C VAL A 29 -2.40 4.94 -5.00
N ARG A 30 -3.34 4.03 -5.31
CA ARG A 30 -3.92 3.92 -6.66
C ARG A 30 -4.92 5.03 -6.92
N GLU A 31 -5.41 5.09 -8.17
CA GLU A 31 -6.40 6.06 -8.57
C GLU A 31 -7.79 5.69 -8.04
N ASP A 32 -8.70 6.67 -8.05
CA ASP A 32 -10.04 6.50 -7.50
C ASP A 32 -10.79 5.33 -8.12
N HIS A 33 -10.71 5.17 -9.45
CA HIS A 33 -11.44 4.09 -10.11
C HIS A 33 -10.91 2.70 -9.74
N GLU A 34 -9.61 2.59 -9.49
CA GLU A 34 -9.01 1.34 -9.03
C GLU A 34 -9.45 1.01 -7.60
N TRP A 35 -9.42 2.01 -6.74
CA TRP A 35 -9.87 1.89 -5.35
C TRP A 35 -11.34 1.47 -5.28
N ASN A 36 -12.18 2.14 -6.06
CA ASN A 36 -13.62 1.87 -6.05
C ASN A 36 -13.96 0.45 -6.51
N ALA A 37 -13.19 -0.10 -7.43
CA ALA A 37 -13.41 -1.45 -7.94
C ALA A 37 -13.02 -2.52 -6.93
N GLY A 38 -11.98 -2.28 -6.13
CA GLY A 38 -11.56 -3.22 -5.11
C GLY A 38 -10.33 -2.75 -4.34
N HIS A 39 -10.40 -2.81 -3.02
CA HIS A 39 -9.32 -2.42 -2.12
C HIS A 39 -9.37 -3.26 -0.85
N HIS A 40 -8.27 -3.30 -0.10
CA HIS A 40 -8.26 -4.00 1.18
C HIS A 40 -9.14 -3.23 2.16
N SER A 41 -9.99 -3.95 2.88
CA SER A 41 -11.00 -3.35 3.76
C SER A 41 -10.42 -2.46 4.87
N LEU A 42 -9.17 -2.67 5.25
CA LEU A 42 -8.51 -1.89 6.29
C LEU A 42 -7.57 -0.82 5.74
N ALA A 43 -7.49 -0.67 4.42
CA ALA A 43 -6.60 0.32 3.82
C ALA A 43 -7.22 1.72 3.85
N GLU A 44 -6.35 2.71 3.93
CA GLU A 44 -6.70 4.11 3.74
C GLU A 44 -6.27 4.50 2.34
N HIS A 45 -7.07 5.30 1.66
CA HIS A 45 -6.79 5.71 0.28
C HIS A 45 -6.16 7.10 0.22
N ILE A 46 -4.93 7.16 -0.26
CA ILE A 46 -4.26 8.42 -0.56
C ILE A 46 -3.62 8.26 -1.94
N PRO A 47 -4.24 8.76 -3.00
CA PRO A 47 -3.67 8.64 -4.35
C PRO A 47 -2.25 9.16 -4.40
N MET A 48 -1.41 8.54 -5.21
CA MET A 48 0.02 8.84 -5.29
C MET A 48 0.31 10.34 -5.42
N ALA A 49 -0.44 11.04 -6.27
CA ALA A 49 -0.23 12.47 -6.50
C ALA A 49 -0.50 13.33 -5.25
N LYS A 50 -1.25 12.79 -4.30
CA LYS A 50 -1.63 13.53 -3.08
C LYS A 50 -0.74 13.23 -1.88
N ILE A 51 0.21 12.34 -2.02
CA ILE A 51 1.11 11.97 -0.92
C ILE A 51 1.87 13.19 -0.36
N PRO A 52 2.50 14.03 -1.20
CA PRO A 52 3.27 15.15 -0.66
C PRO A 52 2.44 16.13 0.18
N GLU A 53 1.18 16.35 -0.18
CA GLU A 53 0.32 17.27 0.59
C GLU A 53 -0.30 16.64 1.83
N ASN A 54 -0.11 15.32 2.02
CA ASN A 54 -0.64 14.57 3.15
C ASN A 54 0.45 13.97 4.04
N LEU A 55 1.65 14.53 4.01
CA LEU A 55 2.78 13.99 4.79
C LEU A 55 2.50 13.99 6.29
N ASP A 56 1.71 14.92 6.79
CA ASP A 56 1.36 14.97 8.22
C ASP A 56 0.45 13.82 8.67
N THR A 57 -0.12 13.08 7.72
CA THR A 57 -0.86 11.85 8.03
C THR A 57 0.08 10.77 8.57
N PHE A 58 1.34 10.78 8.14
CA PHE A 58 2.32 9.75 8.48
C PHE A 58 3.06 10.11 9.77
N LYS A 59 3.07 9.17 10.72
CA LYS A 59 3.72 9.36 12.01
C LYS A 59 5.07 8.63 12.03
N GLU A 60 6.06 9.24 12.66
CA GLU A 60 7.42 8.69 12.72
C GLU A 60 7.48 7.36 13.46
N ASN A 61 6.61 7.15 14.44
CA ASN A 61 6.63 5.95 15.28
C ASN A 61 5.69 4.84 14.75
N GLU A 62 5.13 5.01 13.56
CA GLU A 62 4.26 4.00 12.97
C GLU A 62 4.88 3.44 11.70
N LYS A 63 4.41 2.27 11.29
CA LYS A 63 4.87 1.59 10.09
C LYS A 63 3.73 1.48 9.08
N TYR A 64 4.06 1.73 7.81
CA TYR A 64 3.07 1.80 6.75
C TYR A 64 3.42 0.85 5.62
N ILE A 65 2.43 0.13 5.13
CA ILE A 65 2.55 -0.70 3.93
C ILE A 65 1.89 0.05 2.79
N ILE A 66 2.66 0.33 1.76
CA ILE A 66 2.22 1.13 0.62
C ILE A 66 1.81 0.19 -0.51
N ILE A 67 0.60 0.38 -1.03
CA ILE A 67 -0.05 -0.56 -1.94
C ILE A 67 -0.40 0.11 -3.26
N CYS A 68 -0.03 -0.52 -4.36
CA CYS A 68 -0.58 -0.19 -5.68
C CYS A 68 -1.01 -1.50 -6.37
N ARG A 69 -1.21 -1.48 -7.68
CA ARG A 69 -1.70 -2.68 -8.37
C ARG A 69 -0.65 -3.79 -8.41
N SER A 70 0.60 -3.46 -8.72
CA SER A 70 1.65 -4.47 -8.94
C SER A 70 2.97 -4.18 -8.21
N GLY A 71 3.07 -3.07 -7.49
CA GLY A 71 4.26 -2.73 -6.70
C GLY A 71 5.11 -1.60 -7.26
N ASN A 72 4.87 -1.13 -8.46
CA ASN A 72 5.68 -0.08 -9.11
C ASN A 72 5.45 1.32 -8.52
N ARG A 73 4.22 1.78 -8.57
CA ARG A 73 3.86 3.12 -8.02
C ARG A 73 4.14 3.16 -6.53
N SER A 74 3.74 2.12 -5.81
CA SER A 74 3.94 2.05 -4.36
C SER A 74 5.42 2.00 -4.00
N GLY A 75 6.25 1.38 -4.84
CA GLY A 75 7.70 1.39 -4.63
C GLY A 75 8.27 2.79 -4.66
N LYS A 76 7.82 3.61 -5.60
CA LYS A 76 8.25 5.02 -5.69
C LYS A 76 7.80 5.82 -4.48
N VAL A 77 6.57 5.62 -4.05
CA VAL A 77 6.03 6.30 -2.86
C VAL A 77 6.78 5.86 -1.60
N THR A 78 7.06 4.56 -1.47
CA THR A 78 7.83 4.03 -0.35
C THR A 78 9.19 4.71 -0.25
N ASN A 79 9.89 4.82 -1.39
CA ASN A 79 11.18 5.48 -1.43
C ASN A 79 11.07 6.96 -1.02
N TYR A 80 10.06 7.65 -1.53
CA TYR A 80 9.81 9.04 -1.17
C TYR A 80 9.58 9.20 0.34
N LEU A 81 8.71 8.36 0.91
CA LEU A 81 8.40 8.42 2.34
C LEU A 81 9.61 8.06 3.20
N ASP A 82 10.39 7.09 2.76
CA ASP A 82 11.62 6.71 3.46
C ASP A 82 12.57 7.91 3.54
N ASN A 83 12.70 8.65 2.46
CA ASN A 83 13.53 9.87 2.44
C ASN A 83 12.96 10.98 3.31
N GLN A 84 11.70 10.91 3.70
CA GLN A 84 11.07 11.86 4.61
C GLN A 84 11.12 11.38 6.07
N GLY A 85 11.80 10.26 6.33
CA GLY A 85 11.93 9.73 7.69
C GLY A 85 10.73 8.87 8.14
N ILE A 86 9.88 8.46 7.22
CA ILE A 86 8.71 7.63 7.51
C ILE A 86 9.07 6.15 7.29
N GLN A 87 8.65 5.28 8.21
CA GLN A 87 8.86 3.83 8.07
C GLN A 87 7.83 3.27 7.09
N ALA A 88 8.21 3.16 5.85
CA ALA A 88 7.32 2.69 4.78
C ALA A 88 7.88 1.44 4.11
N PHE A 89 6.97 0.55 3.70
CA PHE A 89 7.31 -0.74 3.10
C PHE A 89 6.44 -0.93 1.85
N ASN A 90 7.06 -1.33 0.77
CA ASN A 90 6.34 -1.59 -0.47
C ASN A 90 5.69 -2.97 -0.42
N LEU A 91 4.40 -3.05 -0.75
CA LEU A 91 3.75 -4.36 -0.89
C LEU A 91 4.16 -4.96 -2.23
N THR A 92 5.07 -5.93 -2.18
CA THR A 92 5.55 -6.62 -3.36
C THR A 92 4.40 -7.41 -3.99
N GLY A 93 4.21 -7.25 -5.30
CA GLY A 93 3.11 -7.88 -6.01
C GLY A 93 1.81 -7.08 -5.97
N GLY A 94 1.69 -6.13 -5.03
CA GLY A 94 0.53 -5.23 -4.95
C GLY A 94 -0.80 -5.91 -4.77
N MET A 95 -1.87 -5.21 -5.14
CA MET A 95 -3.23 -5.73 -5.04
C MET A 95 -3.46 -6.97 -5.91
N LYS A 96 -2.74 -7.07 -7.01
CA LYS A 96 -2.85 -8.24 -7.89
C LYS A 96 -2.52 -9.53 -7.14
N GLU A 97 -1.42 -9.53 -6.39
CA GLU A 97 -1.03 -10.69 -5.56
C GLU A 97 -1.89 -10.79 -4.31
N LEU A 98 -2.15 -9.67 -3.65
CA LEU A 98 -2.91 -9.66 -2.41
C LEU A 98 -4.29 -10.29 -2.58
N SER A 99 -4.96 -10.03 -3.71
CA SER A 99 -6.30 -10.55 -3.96
C SER A 99 -6.32 -12.08 -4.07
N LEU A 100 -5.19 -12.71 -4.29
CA LEU A 100 -5.06 -14.17 -4.32
C LEU A 100 -4.92 -14.76 -2.92
N HIS A 101 -4.55 -13.95 -1.93
CA HIS A 101 -4.24 -14.41 -0.58
C HIS A 101 -5.20 -13.88 0.49
N SER A 102 -6.03 -12.89 0.17
CA SER A 102 -6.90 -12.26 1.16
C SER A 102 -8.33 -12.21 0.67
N GLU A 103 -9.26 -12.46 1.58
CA GLU A 103 -10.69 -12.31 1.32
C GLU A 103 -11.17 -10.91 1.71
N ASN A 104 -10.28 -10.06 2.20
CA ASN A 104 -10.61 -8.72 2.69
C ASN A 104 -10.59 -7.66 1.59
N VAL A 105 -10.83 -8.05 0.35
CA VAL A 105 -10.90 -7.13 -0.79
C VAL A 105 -12.36 -6.81 -1.08
N ILE A 106 -12.72 -5.54 -0.89
CA ILE A 106 -14.08 -5.06 -1.06
C ILE A 106 -14.14 -3.92 -2.09
N ASP A 107 -15.30 -3.73 -2.70
CA ASP A 107 -15.55 -2.57 -3.56
C ASP A 107 -16.17 -1.44 -2.72
N SER A 108 -16.48 -0.33 -3.37
CA SER A 108 -17.06 0.83 -2.68
C SER A 108 -18.46 0.59 -2.13
N ALA A 109 -19.13 -0.47 -2.55
CA ALA A 109 -20.43 -0.85 -2.02
C ALA A 109 -20.29 -1.88 -0.88
N GLY A 110 -19.08 -2.26 -0.52
CA GLY A 110 -18.82 -3.22 0.55
C GLY A 110 -18.96 -4.67 0.12
N LYS A 111 -19.06 -4.93 -1.17
CA LYS A 111 -19.14 -6.28 -1.74
C LYS A 111 -17.75 -6.75 -2.15
N ARG A 112 -17.63 -8.02 -2.53
CA ARG A 112 -16.34 -8.54 -3.02
C ARG A 112 -15.84 -7.67 -4.16
N GLY A 113 -14.63 -7.15 -4.03
CA GLY A 113 -14.02 -6.27 -5.01
C GLY A 113 -13.24 -7.03 -6.07
N SER A 114 -12.92 -6.29 -7.13
CA SER A 114 -12.11 -6.77 -8.25
C SER A 114 -10.90 -5.88 -8.43
N ILE A 115 -9.79 -6.46 -8.86
CA ILE A 115 -8.59 -5.69 -9.16
C ILE A 115 -8.54 -5.45 -10.67
N ILE A 116 -8.69 -4.20 -11.04
CA ILE A 116 -8.74 -3.80 -12.45
C ILE A 116 -7.40 -3.28 -12.96
#